data_66cc7a7a918a3f5e5a10e0aff1a7b011
#
_entry.id   66cc7a7a918a3f5e5a10e0aff1a7b011
#
_cell.length_a   1.000
_cell.length_b   1.000
_cell.length_c   1.000
_cell.angle_alpha   90.00
_cell.angle_beta   90.00
_cell.angle_gamma   90.00
#
_symmetry.space_group_name_H-M   'P 1'
#
loop_
_entity.id
_entity.type
_entity.pdbx_description
1 polymer ?
#
loop_
_entity_poly.entity_id
_entity_poly.type
_entity_poly.pdbx_seq_one_letter_code
_entity_poly.pdbx_strand_id
1 'polypeptide(L)'
;MTDTPNAPTDTTHAIDPDAPLEGQPHAIVERDGVRYTLLGTAHVSKTSVDVVRAAIATGAYDTIAVELDLQRTQALTDPDALAKLDLVKVLREGKTAVFAANLGLAAYQRRLAEQLDIEPGAELKAAVVDARERGLALQLIDRDVGLTFKRAMQRLGFWGRAKVGGGLMASLFVDEKVSDEQIEGLKQGDMLESSFSEFAADSPALYETVIAERDAYMAARLREIPVQHPGARDVLAVVGAGHLQGMEKHLREDARDPAALRAELEAVKEKSSFPWFTLLLAFFVLGGFAWGFWRGGAEVGGELVLEWVLVTGTLGAIGCLLAGGHPLSILTAFVASPVTPLHPALASGTLSALVEAWVRKPTYADFMALRDDVQSVKGWWRNRVARTLLNFFLTSFGTAIGVWAGGAKMIKTLLG
;
A
#
# COMPACT_ATOMS: atom_id res chain seq x y z
N MET A 1 -35.63 19.89 70.10
CA MET A 1 -34.55 19.11 69.57
C MET A 1 -35.12 18.41 68.34
N THR A 2 -34.89 19.05 67.22
CA THR A 2 -35.34 18.51 65.89
C THR A 2 -34.09 18.09 65.15
N ASP A 3 -33.89 16.76 65.03
CA ASP A 3 -32.86 16.18 64.22
C ASP A 3 -33.21 16.35 62.71
N THR A 4 -32.34 17.08 62.02
CA THR A 4 -32.35 17.21 60.57
C THR A 4 -31.57 16.03 60.00
N PRO A 5 -32.12 15.21 59.06
CA PRO A 5 -31.34 14.16 58.43
C PRO A 5 -30.33 14.77 57.48
N ASN A 6 -29.10 14.33 57.63
CA ASN A 6 -27.95 14.63 56.78
C ASN A 6 -28.21 14.14 55.38
N ALA A 7 -28.21 15.01 54.37
CA ALA A 7 -28.29 14.66 52.97
C ALA A 7 -27.05 13.85 52.56
N PRO A 8 -27.19 12.79 51.74
CA PRO A 8 -26.04 12.08 51.25
C PRO A 8 -25.23 13.00 50.31
N THR A 9 -23.98 13.23 50.67
CA THR A 9 -22.99 13.84 49.76
C THR A 9 -22.77 12.88 48.57
N ASP A 10 -23.37 13.23 47.45
CA ASP A 10 -23.12 12.62 46.19
C ASP A 10 -21.69 12.96 45.75
N THR A 11 -20.74 12.15 46.19
CA THR A 11 -19.37 12.14 45.66
C THR A 11 -19.40 11.37 44.36
N THR A 12 -19.84 12.02 43.29
CA THR A 12 -19.46 11.64 41.94
C THR A 12 -17.92 11.71 41.89
N HIS A 13 -17.28 10.57 42.11
CA HIS A 13 -15.86 10.42 41.79
C HIS A 13 -15.70 10.80 40.31
N ALA A 14 -15.19 11.99 40.03
CA ALA A 14 -14.76 12.35 38.69
C ALA A 14 -13.75 11.27 38.26
N ILE A 15 -14.12 10.48 37.28
CA ILE A 15 -13.24 9.46 36.74
C ILE A 15 -12.07 10.24 36.11
N ASP A 16 -10.86 9.99 36.61
CA ASP A 16 -9.65 10.56 36.01
C ASP A 16 -9.51 10.00 34.60
N PRO A 17 -9.62 10.83 33.54
CA PRO A 17 -9.53 10.41 32.19
C PRO A 17 -8.18 9.78 31.84
N ASP A 18 -7.15 10.11 32.60
CA ASP A 18 -5.77 9.69 32.33
C ASP A 18 -5.39 8.41 33.10
N ALA A 19 -6.21 7.98 34.08
CA ALA A 19 -5.94 6.77 34.87
C ALA A 19 -5.75 5.49 33.98
N PRO A 20 -6.51 5.25 32.89
CA PRO A 20 -6.28 4.11 32.02
C PRO A 20 -4.96 4.19 31.24
N LEU A 21 -4.35 5.38 31.15
CA LEU A 21 -3.13 5.63 30.37
C LEU A 21 -1.86 5.45 31.20
N GLU A 22 -1.98 5.23 32.52
CA GLU A 22 -0.83 5.03 33.38
C GLU A 22 0.03 3.85 32.91
N GLY A 23 1.33 4.09 32.75
CA GLY A 23 2.28 3.10 32.25
C GLY A 23 2.27 2.88 30.73
N GLN A 24 1.46 3.62 29.99
CA GLN A 24 1.46 3.61 28.53
C GLN A 24 2.16 4.86 27.98
N PRO A 25 2.85 4.75 26.82
CA PRO A 25 3.36 5.92 26.12
C PRO A 25 2.20 6.84 25.72
N HIS A 26 2.14 8.05 26.27
CA HIS A 26 1.13 9.04 25.89
C HIS A 26 1.67 10.47 26.01
N ALA A 27 1.02 11.41 25.33
CA ALA A 27 1.29 12.82 25.42
C ALA A 27 -0.02 13.61 25.39
N ILE A 28 -0.07 14.68 26.19
CA ILE A 28 -1.23 15.57 26.23
C ILE A 28 -0.80 16.93 25.70
N VAL A 29 -1.56 17.45 24.74
CA VAL A 29 -1.34 18.75 24.12
C VAL A 29 -2.64 19.52 24.12
N GLU A 30 -2.61 20.74 24.69
CA GLU A 30 -3.74 21.68 24.57
C GLU A 30 -3.42 22.69 23.47
N ARG A 31 -4.32 22.79 22.51
CA ARG A 31 -4.18 23.73 21.40
C ARG A 31 -5.54 24.11 20.80
N ASP A 32 -5.69 25.37 20.46
CA ASP A 32 -6.89 25.92 19.80
C ASP A 32 -8.21 25.59 20.56
N GLY A 33 -8.13 25.49 21.91
CA GLY A 33 -9.26 25.17 22.80
C GLY A 33 -9.66 23.69 22.81
N VAL A 34 -8.82 22.82 22.29
CA VAL A 34 -8.99 21.36 22.28
C VAL A 34 -7.84 20.70 23.06
N ARG A 35 -8.18 19.71 23.88
CA ARG A 35 -7.25 18.83 24.57
C ARG A 35 -7.05 17.58 23.73
N TYR A 36 -5.84 17.39 23.22
CA TYR A 36 -5.45 16.20 22.46
C TYR A 36 -4.69 15.25 23.37
N THR A 37 -5.22 14.08 23.60
CA THR A 37 -4.54 12.97 24.27
C THR A 37 -4.03 12.01 23.22
N LEU A 38 -2.73 12.00 22.97
CA LEU A 38 -2.07 11.08 22.04
C LEU A 38 -1.73 9.81 22.82
N LEU A 39 -2.33 8.69 22.48
CA LEU A 39 -2.03 7.38 23.05
C LEU A 39 -1.17 6.58 22.07
N GLY A 40 0.09 6.36 22.44
CA GLY A 40 1.03 5.54 21.68
C GLY A 40 0.81 4.05 21.97
N THR A 41 0.47 3.28 20.96
CA THR A 41 0.24 1.85 21.08
C THR A 41 1.38 1.07 20.42
N ALA A 42 1.73 -0.07 21.02
CA ALA A 42 2.49 -1.09 20.32
C ALA A 42 1.46 -1.98 19.60
N HIS A 43 1.48 -1.97 18.27
CA HIS A 43 0.47 -2.64 17.41
C HIS A 43 0.37 -4.16 17.59
N VAL A 44 1.04 -4.69 18.57
CA VAL A 44 1.27 -6.11 18.82
C VAL A 44 0.95 -6.53 20.27
N SER A 45 0.17 -5.75 21.01
CA SER A 45 -0.12 -6.04 22.43
C SER A 45 -1.61 -6.14 22.72
N LYS A 46 -2.04 -7.26 23.32
CA LYS A 46 -3.39 -7.39 23.89
C LYS A 46 -3.68 -6.27 24.91
N THR A 47 -2.65 -5.88 25.66
CA THR A 47 -2.72 -4.77 26.64
C THR A 47 -3.12 -3.45 25.97
N SER A 48 -2.63 -3.17 24.74
CA SER A 48 -3.01 -1.94 24.02
C SER A 48 -4.51 -1.90 23.68
N VAL A 49 -5.12 -3.04 23.35
CA VAL A 49 -6.57 -3.13 23.10
C VAL A 49 -7.37 -2.81 24.37
N ASP A 50 -6.96 -3.37 25.52
CA ASP A 50 -7.64 -3.17 26.79
C ASP A 50 -7.52 -1.72 27.27
N VAL A 51 -6.35 -1.10 27.10
CA VAL A 51 -6.11 0.31 27.42
C VAL A 51 -6.97 1.23 26.54
N VAL A 52 -7.01 1.03 25.24
CA VAL A 52 -7.85 1.81 24.32
C VAL A 52 -9.32 1.74 24.72
N ARG A 53 -9.83 0.53 25.00
CA ARG A 53 -11.21 0.33 25.45
C ARG A 53 -11.48 1.00 26.78
N ALA A 54 -10.57 0.86 27.74
CA ALA A 54 -10.68 1.50 29.05
C ALA A 54 -10.70 3.02 28.94
N ALA A 55 -9.81 3.60 28.12
CA ALA A 55 -9.78 5.03 27.88
C ALA A 55 -11.08 5.55 27.25
N ILE A 56 -11.60 4.89 26.22
CA ILE A 56 -12.89 5.25 25.60
C ILE A 56 -14.05 5.08 26.59
N ALA A 57 -13.99 4.06 27.45
CA ALA A 57 -15.03 3.76 28.42
C ALA A 57 -15.14 4.80 29.53
N THR A 58 -14.12 5.62 29.78
CA THR A 58 -14.19 6.73 30.76
C THR A 58 -15.29 7.75 30.41
N GLY A 59 -15.66 7.87 29.12
CA GLY A 59 -16.59 8.87 28.63
C GLY A 59 -16.02 10.30 28.61
N ALA A 60 -14.72 10.45 28.82
CA ALA A 60 -14.04 11.75 28.87
C ALA A 60 -13.78 12.36 27.49
N TYR A 61 -13.84 11.55 26.44
CA TYR A 61 -13.54 11.98 25.07
C TYR A 61 -14.81 12.11 24.24
N ASP A 62 -14.92 13.19 23.49
CA ASP A 62 -16.01 13.43 22.53
C ASP A 62 -15.66 13.00 21.11
N THR A 63 -14.37 12.89 20.82
CA THR A 63 -13.85 12.55 19.51
C THR A 63 -12.71 11.53 19.63
N ILE A 64 -12.79 10.49 18.80
CA ILE A 64 -11.74 9.48 18.66
C ILE A 64 -11.06 9.66 17.31
N ALA A 65 -9.75 9.85 17.32
CA ALA A 65 -8.91 9.89 16.14
C ALA A 65 -8.06 8.62 16.05
N VAL A 66 -7.91 8.05 14.87
CA VAL A 66 -7.15 6.80 14.68
C VAL A 66 -6.16 6.94 13.53
N GLU A 67 -4.99 6.33 13.67
CA GLU A 67 -3.95 6.25 12.64
C GLU A 67 -4.35 5.29 11.53
N LEU A 68 -5.44 5.57 10.88
CA LEU A 68 -5.97 4.83 9.74
C LEU A 68 -6.36 5.79 8.63
N ASP A 69 -6.19 5.31 7.39
CA ASP A 69 -6.87 5.87 6.23
C ASP A 69 -8.19 5.12 5.95
N LEU A 70 -8.96 5.60 4.97
CA LEU A 70 -10.25 5.01 4.62
C LEU A 70 -10.12 3.54 4.15
N GLN A 71 -9.07 3.22 3.39
CA GLN A 71 -8.88 1.87 2.83
C GLN A 71 -8.48 0.88 3.94
N ARG A 72 -7.56 1.29 4.83
CA ARG A 72 -7.17 0.48 5.99
C ARG A 72 -8.34 0.26 6.94
N THR A 73 -9.14 1.30 7.18
CA THR A 73 -10.35 1.18 8.02
C THR A 73 -11.34 0.17 7.42
N GLN A 74 -11.59 0.25 6.11
CA GLN A 74 -12.45 -0.72 5.44
C GLN A 74 -11.89 -2.14 5.51
N ALA A 75 -10.59 -2.31 5.31
CA ALA A 75 -9.94 -3.62 5.39
C ALA A 75 -10.01 -4.25 6.80
N LEU A 76 -9.99 -3.43 7.86
CA LEU A 76 -10.09 -3.88 9.25
C LEU A 76 -11.53 -4.17 9.69
N THR A 77 -12.50 -3.40 9.18
CA THR A 77 -13.89 -3.46 9.65
C THR A 77 -14.84 -4.21 8.72
N ASP A 78 -14.47 -4.39 7.44
CA ASP A 78 -15.26 -5.11 6.44
C ASP A 78 -14.47 -6.34 5.95
N PRO A 79 -14.77 -7.54 6.46
CA PRO A 79 -14.13 -8.78 6.01
C PRO A 79 -14.28 -9.02 4.50
N ASP A 80 -15.33 -8.46 3.90
CA ASP A 80 -15.69 -8.65 2.50
C ASP A 80 -15.11 -7.55 1.58
N ALA A 81 -14.33 -6.61 2.12
CA ALA A 81 -13.78 -5.49 1.34
C ALA A 81 -12.98 -5.96 0.10
N LEU A 82 -12.20 -7.05 0.25
CA LEU A 82 -11.46 -7.66 -0.87
C LEU A 82 -12.37 -8.25 -1.93
N ALA A 83 -13.52 -8.76 -1.54
CA ALA A 83 -14.48 -9.37 -2.46
C ALA A 83 -15.20 -8.36 -3.36
N LYS A 84 -15.28 -7.11 -2.90
CA LYS A 84 -15.89 -6.01 -3.65
C LYS A 84 -14.92 -5.40 -4.69
N LEU A 85 -13.67 -5.89 -4.73
CA LEU A 85 -12.65 -5.41 -5.66
C LEU A 85 -12.92 -5.88 -7.10
N ASP A 86 -12.99 -4.93 -8.02
CA ASP A 86 -13.09 -5.20 -9.46
C ASP A 86 -11.69 -5.35 -10.07
N LEU A 87 -11.23 -6.61 -10.19
CA LEU A 87 -9.93 -6.94 -10.76
C LEU A 87 -9.80 -6.46 -12.22
N VAL A 88 -10.90 -6.48 -12.98
CA VAL A 88 -10.89 -6.00 -14.38
C VAL A 88 -10.63 -4.49 -14.41
N LYS A 89 -11.22 -3.74 -13.47
CA LYS A 89 -10.96 -2.31 -13.32
C LYS A 89 -9.51 -2.03 -12.94
N VAL A 90 -8.94 -2.80 -11.98
CA VAL A 90 -7.53 -2.69 -11.58
C VAL A 90 -6.60 -2.90 -12.77
N LEU A 91 -6.86 -3.94 -13.59
CA LEU A 91 -6.07 -4.24 -14.79
C LEU A 91 -6.19 -3.12 -15.85
N ARG A 92 -7.40 -2.64 -16.12
CA ARG A 92 -7.66 -1.57 -17.12
C ARG A 92 -7.04 -0.23 -16.73
N GLU A 93 -7.06 0.11 -15.45
CA GLU A 93 -6.50 1.35 -14.94
C GLU A 93 -4.96 1.31 -14.79
N GLY A 94 -4.33 0.19 -15.15
CA GLY A 94 -2.87 0.02 -15.01
C GLY A 94 -2.36 -0.02 -13.57
N LYS A 95 -3.25 -0.27 -12.60
CA LYS A 95 -2.94 -0.32 -11.16
C LYS A 95 -2.44 -1.68 -10.68
N THR A 96 -2.20 -2.63 -11.60
CA THR A 96 -1.83 -4.02 -11.30
C THR A 96 -0.60 -4.13 -10.41
N ALA A 97 0.45 -3.35 -10.69
CA ALA A 97 1.68 -3.38 -9.90
C ALA A 97 1.48 -2.88 -8.47
N VAL A 98 0.72 -1.79 -8.30
CA VAL A 98 0.37 -1.24 -6.97
C VAL A 98 -0.50 -2.23 -6.20
N PHE A 99 -1.48 -2.84 -6.85
CA PHE A 99 -2.33 -3.85 -6.23
C PHE A 99 -1.52 -5.09 -5.77
N ALA A 100 -0.63 -5.59 -6.61
CA ALA A 100 0.24 -6.71 -6.26
C ALA A 100 1.20 -6.37 -5.11
N ALA A 101 1.77 -5.15 -5.09
CA ALA A 101 2.63 -4.69 -4.01
C ALA A 101 1.87 -4.61 -2.67
N ASN A 102 0.66 -4.04 -2.68
CA ASN A 102 -0.20 -3.99 -1.50
C ASN A 102 -0.58 -5.40 -1.00
N LEU A 103 -0.85 -6.32 -1.91
CA LEU A 103 -1.14 -7.70 -1.57
C LEU A 103 0.07 -8.40 -0.93
N GLY A 104 1.27 -8.21 -1.51
CA GLY A 104 2.51 -8.74 -0.95
C GLY A 104 2.81 -8.19 0.44
N LEU A 105 2.65 -6.88 0.63
CA LEU A 105 2.81 -6.25 1.93
C LEU A 105 1.80 -6.81 2.96
N ALA A 106 0.53 -6.95 2.57
CA ALA A 106 -0.49 -7.52 3.45
C ALA A 106 -0.18 -8.99 3.83
N ALA A 107 0.34 -9.79 2.89
CA ALA A 107 0.75 -11.16 3.16
C ALA A 107 1.96 -11.21 4.13
N TYR A 108 2.96 -10.35 3.93
CA TYR A 108 4.09 -10.22 4.84
C TYR A 108 3.65 -9.84 6.25
N GLN A 109 2.82 -8.80 6.39
CA GLN A 109 2.29 -8.36 7.67
C GLN A 109 1.50 -9.47 8.39
N ARG A 110 0.74 -10.28 7.63
CA ARG A 110 0.00 -11.38 8.21
C ARG A 110 0.90 -12.51 8.73
N ARG A 111 1.93 -12.92 7.97
CA ARG A 111 2.92 -13.90 8.45
C ARG A 111 3.57 -13.47 9.75
N LEU A 112 3.94 -12.19 9.81
CA LEU A 112 4.53 -11.60 10.99
C LEU A 112 3.57 -11.66 12.18
N ALA A 113 2.32 -11.33 11.97
CA ALA A 113 1.26 -11.39 12.96
C ALA A 113 1.00 -12.82 13.48
N GLU A 114 0.98 -13.80 12.58
CA GLU A 114 0.83 -15.21 12.93
C GLU A 114 2.01 -15.75 13.74
N GLN A 115 3.24 -15.32 13.43
CA GLN A 115 4.44 -15.67 14.22
C GLN A 115 4.40 -15.06 15.62
N LEU A 116 3.77 -13.92 15.79
CA LEU A 116 3.67 -13.19 17.05
C LEU A 116 2.39 -13.51 17.85
N ASP A 117 1.50 -14.37 17.32
CA ASP A 117 0.15 -14.66 17.87
C ASP A 117 -0.66 -13.38 18.14
N ILE A 118 -0.65 -12.44 17.19
CA ILE A 118 -1.24 -11.10 17.34
C ILE A 118 -2.07 -10.77 16.10
N GLU A 119 -3.21 -10.09 16.30
CA GLU A 119 -3.99 -9.44 15.23
C GLU A 119 -3.47 -8.01 15.02
N PRO A 120 -2.79 -7.70 13.89
CA PRO A 120 -2.26 -6.36 13.65
C PRO A 120 -3.36 -5.30 13.61
N GLY A 121 -3.16 -4.20 14.36
CA GLY A 121 -4.12 -3.11 14.41
C GLY A 121 -5.40 -3.45 15.17
N ALA A 122 -5.37 -4.47 16.03
CA ALA A 122 -6.52 -4.84 16.87
C ALA A 122 -6.98 -3.69 17.77
N GLU A 123 -6.04 -2.88 18.27
CA GLU A 123 -6.31 -1.69 19.08
C GLU A 123 -6.98 -0.57 18.25
N LEU A 124 -6.52 -0.37 17.00
CA LEU A 124 -7.14 0.60 16.08
C LEU A 124 -8.55 0.14 15.69
N LYS A 125 -8.73 -1.17 15.46
CA LYS A 125 -10.05 -1.77 15.22
C LYS A 125 -10.96 -1.58 16.43
N ALA A 126 -10.46 -1.83 17.64
CA ALA A 126 -11.21 -1.62 18.88
C ALA A 126 -11.63 -0.14 19.02
N ALA A 127 -10.72 0.81 18.78
CA ALA A 127 -11.03 2.23 18.80
C ALA A 127 -12.15 2.60 17.81
N VAL A 128 -12.11 2.08 16.58
CA VAL A 128 -13.14 2.33 15.56
C VAL A 128 -14.49 1.73 15.96
N VAL A 129 -14.49 0.50 16.46
CA VAL A 129 -15.73 -0.20 16.85
C VAL A 129 -16.36 0.49 18.07
N ASP A 130 -15.58 0.72 19.14
CA ASP A 130 -16.07 1.32 20.37
C ASP A 130 -16.56 2.76 20.14
N ALA A 131 -15.87 3.55 19.29
CA ALA A 131 -16.32 4.89 18.91
C ALA A 131 -17.69 4.87 18.23
N ARG A 132 -17.87 3.93 17.27
CA ARG A 132 -19.15 3.78 16.55
C ARG A 132 -20.28 3.29 17.46
N GLU A 133 -20.03 2.32 18.31
CA GLU A 133 -21.02 1.78 19.25
C GLU A 133 -21.49 2.84 20.25
N ARG A 134 -20.60 3.75 20.67
CA ARG A 134 -20.90 4.84 21.57
C ARG A 134 -21.39 6.12 20.91
N GLY A 135 -21.44 6.15 19.57
CA GLY A 135 -21.85 7.34 18.80
C GLY A 135 -20.86 8.51 18.89
N LEU A 136 -19.59 8.26 19.22
CA LEU A 136 -18.54 9.28 19.27
C LEU A 136 -18.12 9.68 17.86
N ALA A 137 -17.65 10.91 17.71
CA ALA A 137 -17.07 11.38 16.46
C ALA A 137 -15.79 10.57 16.15
N LEU A 138 -15.70 9.98 14.96
CA LEU A 138 -14.53 9.22 14.53
C LEU A 138 -13.78 9.97 13.42
N GLN A 139 -12.49 10.18 13.62
CA GLN A 139 -11.61 10.84 12.68
C GLN A 139 -10.49 9.91 12.22
N LEU A 140 -10.38 9.75 10.91
CA LEU A 140 -9.27 9.02 10.29
C LEU A 140 -8.17 10.05 10.00
N ILE A 141 -7.03 9.90 10.65
CA ILE A 141 -5.98 10.93 10.60
C ILE A 141 -4.77 10.55 9.77
N ASP A 142 -4.58 9.28 9.40
CA ASP A 142 -3.43 8.88 8.60
C ASP A 142 -3.61 9.20 7.11
N ARG A 143 -2.47 9.34 6.43
CA ARG A 143 -2.38 9.56 5.00
C ARG A 143 -2.56 8.24 4.26
N ASP A 144 -3.24 8.29 3.11
CA ASP A 144 -3.39 7.13 2.22
C ASP A 144 -2.05 6.44 1.95
N VAL A 145 -2.01 5.11 2.16
CA VAL A 145 -0.80 4.30 2.02
C VAL A 145 -0.25 4.34 0.60
N GLY A 146 -1.12 4.32 -0.41
CA GLY A 146 -0.71 4.40 -1.81
C GLY A 146 -0.07 5.76 -2.13
N LEU A 147 -0.60 6.83 -1.56
CA LEU A 147 -0.03 8.17 -1.68
C LEU A 147 1.34 8.26 -0.99
N THR A 148 1.47 7.72 0.22
CA THR A 148 2.72 7.66 0.96
C THR A 148 3.79 6.91 0.16
N PHE A 149 3.46 5.74 -0.36
CA PHE A 149 4.34 4.95 -1.21
C PHE A 149 4.75 5.69 -2.50
N LYS A 150 3.79 6.33 -3.17
CA LYS A 150 4.04 7.11 -4.40
C LYS A 150 5.01 8.26 -4.14
N ARG A 151 4.85 8.99 -3.03
CA ARG A 151 5.76 10.08 -2.63
C ARG A 151 7.15 9.54 -2.30
N ALA A 152 7.24 8.45 -1.52
CA ALA A 152 8.49 7.78 -1.20
C ALA A 152 9.25 7.35 -2.47
N MET A 153 8.55 6.69 -3.39
CA MET A 153 9.13 6.29 -4.67
C MET A 153 9.59 7.49 -5.52
N GLN A 154 8.91 8.63 -5.46
CA GLN A 154 9.34 9.83 -6.20
C GLN A 154 10.64 10.44 -5.67
N ARG A 155 10.90 10.33 -4.36
CA ARG A 155 12.13 10.80 -3.74
C ARG A 155 13.34 9.89 -3.98
N LEU A 156 13.09 8.63 -4.33
CA LEU A 156 14.14 7.66 -4.63
C LEU A 156 14.62 7.79 -6.08
N GLY A 157 15.93 7.70 -6.27
CA GLY A 157 16.55 7.52 -7.58
C GLY A 157 16.24 6.13 -8.17
N PHE A 158 16.68 5.88 -9.40
CA PHE A 158 16.43 4.61 -10.10
C PHE A 158 16.87 3.38 -9.30
N TRP A 159 18.08 3.39 -8.78
CA TRP A 159 18.64 2.26 -7.99
C TRP A 159 17.91 2.06 -6.66
N GLY A 160 17.50 3.16 -5.99
CA GLY A 160 16.71 3.07 -4.77
C GLY A 160 15.34 2.41 -5.03
N ARG A 161 14.68 2.76 -6.13
CA ARG A 161 13.42 2.10 -6.54
C ARG A 161 13.61 0.63 -6.87
N ALA A 162 14.72 0.29 -7.55
CA ALA A 162 15.03 -1.10 -7.87
C ALA A 162 15.32 -1.91 -6.60
N LYS A 163 16.05 -1.34 -5.63
CA LYS A 163 16.33 -1.98 -4.32
C LYS A 163 15.03 -2.22 -3.53
N VAL A 164 14.17 -1.21 -3.41
CA VAL A 164 12.88 -1.35 -2.68
C VAL A 164 11.95 -2.34 -3.40
N GLY A 165 11.78 -2.21 -4.71
CA GLY A 165 10.96 -3.13 -5.49
C GLY A 165 11.47 -4.57 -5.45
N GLY A 166 12.78 -4.76 -5.57
CA GLY A 166 13.44 -6.06 -5.47
C GLY A 166 13.31 -6.67 -4.08
N GLY A 167 13.48 -5.88 -3.02
CA GLY A 167 13.31 -6.30 -1.64
C GLY A 167 11.87 -6.73 -1.34
N LEU A 168 10.87 -5.94 -1.77
CA LEU A 168 9.46 -6.31 -1.65
C LEU A 168 9.13 -7.60 -2.41
N MET A 169 9.70 -7.78 -3.61
CA MET A 169 9.52 -9.02 -4.35
C MET A 169 10.21 -10.20 -3.67
N ALA A 170 11.44 -10.02 -3.17
CA ALA A 170 12.18 -11.06 -2.45
C ALA A 170 11.44 -11.48 -1.18
N SER A 171 10.86 -10.54 -0.42
CA SER A 171 10.11 -10.85 0.81
C SER A 171 8.88 -11.74 0.58
N LEU A 172 8.35 -11.80 -0.65
CA LEU A 172 7.28 -12.74 -1.01
C LEU A 172 7.73 -14.20 -1.08
N PHE A 173 9.04 -14.44 -1.31
CA PHE A 173 9.61 -15.77 -1.56
C PHE A 173 10.54 -16.25 -0.46
N VAL A 174 10.91 -15.38 0.47
CA VAL A 174 11.81 -15.72 1.57
C VAL A 174 10.98 -16.14 2.78
N ASP A 175 11.16 -17.36 3.22
CA ASP A 175 10.50 -17.96 4.38
C ASP A 175 11.42 -17.81 5.62
N GLU A 176 12.01 -16.62 5.78
CA GLU A 176 12.83 -16.32 6.95
C GLU A 176 11.95 -16.07 8.17
N LYS A 177 12.26 -16.78 9.26
CA LYS A 177 11.70 -16.45 10.57
C LYS A 177 12.25 -15.09 10.97
N VAL A 178 11.36 -14.20 11.35
CA VAL A 178 11.72 -12.89 11.91
C VAL A 178 12.58 -13.12 13.16
N SER A 179 13.72 -12.45 13.25
CA SER A 179 14.60 -12.59 14.41
C SER A 179 13.97 -11.97 15.65
N ASP A 180 14.38 -12.44 16.85
CA ASP A 180 13.88 -11.89 18.12
C ASP A 180 14.17 -10.39 18.26
N GLU A 181 15.27 -9.89 17.66
CA GLU A 181 15.61 -8.46 17.62
C GLU A 181 14.66 -7.66 16.72
N GLN A 182 14.24 -8.21 15.59
CA GLN A 182 13.23 -7.60 14.73
C GLN A 182 11.86 -7.61 15.41
N ILE A 183 11.54 -8.68 16.16
CA ILE A 183 10.33 -8.77 16.98
C ILE A 183 10.29 -7.68 18.06
N GLU A 184 11.42 -7.43 18.72
CA GLU A 184 11.50 -6.38 19.74
C GLU A 184 11.37 -4.98 19.14
N GLY A 185 11.94 -4.73 17.97
CA GLY A 185 11.75 -3.49 17.21
C GLY A 185 10.29 -3.27 16.80
N LEU A 186 9.58 -4.34 16.45
CA LEU A 186 8.16 -4.33 16.12
C LEU A 186 7.26 -3.96 17.31
N LYS A 187 7.66 -4.31 18.53
CA LYS A 187 6.93 -3.93 19.74
C LYS A 187 7.01 -2.44 20.06
N GLN A 188 7.98 -1.73 19.48
CA GLN A 188 8.26 -0.32 19.76
C GLN A 188 7.83 0.62 18.63
N GLY A 189 7.42 0.12 17.47
CA GLY A 189 7.09 0.93 16.29
C GLY A 189 5.81 0.54 15.56
N ASP A 190 5.41 1.36 14.59
CA ASP A 190 4.35 1.06 13.63
C ASP A 190 4.77 -0.13 12.75
N MET A 191 3.82 -1.01 12.42
CA MET A 191 4.06 -2.15 11.54
C MET A 191 4.47 -1.74 10.12
N LEU A 192 3.99 -0.57 9.66
CA LEU A 192 4.43 0.04 8.41
C LEU A 192 5.86 0.59 8.57
N GLU A 193 6.14 1.24 9.70
CA GLU A 193 7.47 1.73 10.08
C GLU A 193 8.47 0.59 10.18
N SER A 194 8.14 -0.51 10.84
CA SER A 194 9.03 -1.65 10.96
C SER A 194 9.23 -2.40 9.64
N SER A 195 8.19 -2.48 8.79
CA SER A 195 8.33 -3.04 7.44
C SER A 195 9.25 -2.22 6.54
N PHE A 196 9.39 -0.92 6.82
CA PHE A 196 10.27 0.00 6.09
C PHE A 196 11.49 0.47 6.90
N SER A 197 11.57 0.18 8.19
CA SER A 197 12.65 0.69 9.08
C SER A 197 14.04 0.23 8.63
N GLU A 198 14.17 -1.01 8.18
CA GLU A 198 15.42 -1.52 7.62
C GLU A 198 15.83 -0.77 6.36
N PHE A 199 14.86 -0.41 5.50
CA PHE A 199 15.08 0.41 4.31
C PHE A 199 15.19 1.91 4.64
N ALA A 200 14.51 2.38 5.69
CA ALA A 200 14.51 3.77 6.12
C ALA A 200 15.82 4.13 6.85
N ALA A 201 16.40 3.20 7.62
CA ALA A 201 17.71 3.40 8.26
C ALA A 201 18.82 3.68 7.24
N ASP A 202 18.76 3.04 6.09
CA ASP A 202 19.72 3.22 4.98
C ASP A 202 19.37 4.41 4.07
N SER A 203 18.17 5.02 4.21
CA SER A 203 17.70 6.07 3.30
C SER A 203 16.94 7.18 4.04
N PRO A 204 17.61 8.32 4.33
CA PRO A 204 16.95 9.49 4.95
C PRO A 204 15.70 9.97 4.20
N ALA A 205 15.68 9.82 2.87
CA ALA A 205 14.54 10.23 2.05
C ALA A 205 13.30 9.34 2.26
N LEU A 206 13.49 8.06 2.61
CA LEU A 206 12.40 7.17 2.98
C LEU A 206 11.88 7.48 4.38
N TYR A 207 12.77 7.63 5.36
CA TYR A 207 12.42 8.03 6.72
C TYR A 207 11.58 9.30 6.72
N GLU A 208 12.05 10.33 6.02
CA GLU A 208 11.35 11.61 5.89
C GLU A 208 9.93 11.43 5.36
N THR A 209 9.73 10.58 4.35
CA THR A 209 8.42 10.44 3.70
C THR A 209 7.48 9.49 4.45
N VAL A 210 8.02 8.40 5.01
CA VAL A 210 7.22 7.34 5.62
C VAL A 210 6.89 7.65 7.07
N ILE A 211 7.72 8.44 7.76
CA ILE A 211 7.56 8.77 9.17
C ILE A 211 7.32 10.27 9.35
N ALA A 212 8.31 11.12 9.14
CA ALA A 212 8.22 12.54 9.49
C ALA A 212 7.09 13.30 8.76
N GLU A 213 6.87 13.04 7.46
CA GLU A 213 5.72 13.62 6.75
C GLU A 213 4.38 13.10 7.26
N ARG A 214 4.30 11.82 7.71
CA ARG A 214 3.06 11.28 8.29
C ARG A 214 2.78 11.90 9.66
N ASP A 215 3.79 12.10 10.49
CA ASP A 215 3.64 12.82 11.77
C ASP A 215 3.06 14.22 11.56
N ALA A 216 3.65 14.97 10.61
CA ALA A 216 3.16 16.30 10.26
C ALA A 216 1.73 16.27 9.70
N TYR A 217 1.42 15.27 8.86
CA TYR A 217 0.09 15.08 8.27
C TYR A 217 -0.96 14.77 9.34
N MET A 218 -0.68 13.80 10.22
CA MET A 218 -1.60 13.41 11.30
C MET A 218 -1.83 14.55 12.27
N ALA A 219 -0.79 15.29 12.64
CA ALA A 219 -0.91 16.49 13.48
C ALA A 219 -1.76 17.58 12.79
N ALA A 220 -1.60 17.80 11.48
CA ALA A 220 -2.43 18.73 10.71
C ALA A 220 -3.90 18.28 10.71
N ARG A 221 -4.15 16.97 10.50
CA ARG A 221 -5.50 16.38 10.55
C ARG A 221 -6.16 16.58 11.92
N LEU A 222 -5.43 16.39 13.01
CA LEU A 222 -5.93 16.67 14.37
C LEU A 222 -6.31 18.16 14.53
N ARG A 223 -5.49 19.08 14.04
CA ARG A 223 -5.75 20.53 14.09
C ARG A 223 -6.91 20.99 13.22
N GLU A 224 -7.32 20.19 12.22
CA GLU A 224 -8.53 20.44 11.44
C GLU A 224 -9.83 20.08 12.20
N ILE A 225 -9.75 19.24 13.25
CA ILE A 225 -10.94 18.75 13.98
C ILE A 225 -11.80 19.89 14.52
N PRO A 226 -11.28 20.88 15.27
CA PRO A 226 -12.13 21.96 15.81
C PRO A 226 -12.76 22.84 14.74
N VAL A 227 -12.18 22.89 13.54
CA VAL A 227 -12.76 23.61 12.39
C VAL A 227 -13.93 22.83 11.78
N GLN A 228 -13.76 21.51 11.63
CA GLN A 228 -14.77 20.62 11.05
C GLN A 228 -15.86 20.26 12.06
N HIS A 229 -15.52 20.17 13.34
CA HIS A 229 -16.38 19.83 14.46
C HIS A 229 -16.22 20.84 15.59
N PRO A 230 -16.91 22.00 15.53
CA PRO A 230 -16.73 23.07 16.53
C PRO A 230 -17.07 22.68 17.98
N GLY A 231 -17.74 21.53 18.17
CA GLY A 231 -18.05 20.97 19.48
C GLY A 231 -16.95 20.13 20.12
N ALA A 232 -15.92 19.73 19.35
CA ALA A 232 -14.84 18.92 19.86
C ALA A 232 -14.03 19.67 20.93
N ARG A 233 -13.80 19.02 22.08
CA ARG A 233 -13.03 19.55 23.20
C ARG A 233 -11.96 18.58 23.69
N ASP A 234 -12.29 17.31 23.74
CA ASP A 234 -11.42 16.25 24.26
C ASP A 234 -11.27 15.16 23.23
N VAL A 235 -10.11 15.13 22.57
CA VAL A 235 -9.78 14.19 21.46
C VAL A 235 -8.81 13.12 21.97
N LEU A 236 -9.18 11.85 21.86
CA LEU A 236 -8.27 10.73 22.02
C LEU A 236 -7.73 10.33 20.65
N ALA A 237 -6.43 10.44 20.43
CA ALA A 237 -5.76 9.98 19.22
C ALA A 237 -4.99 8.68 19.50
N VAL A 238 -5.42 7.58 18.89
CA VAL A 238 -4.76 6.27 19.00
C VAL A 238 -3.81 6.11 17.81
N VAL A 239 -2.51 6.08 18.11
CA VAL A 239 -1.43 6.09 17.13
C VAL A 239 -0.33 5.12 17.52
N GLY A 240 0.52 4.72 16.57
CA GLY A 240 1.73 3.97 16.86
C GLY A 240 2.69 4.75 17.75
N ALA A 241 3.33 4.08 18.72
CA ALA A 241 4.24 4.72 19.66
C ALA A 241 5.39 5.45 18.97
N GLY A 242 5.83 4.98 17.78
CA GLY A 242 6.86 5.63 16.98
C GLY A 242 6.50 7.02 16.47
N HIS A 243 5.19 7.31 16.28
CA HIS A 243 4.69 8.60 15.82
C HIS A 243 4.48 9.62 16.95
N LEU A 244 4.45 9.16 18.20
CA LEU A 244 4.04 9.99 19.34
C LEU A 244 4.87 11.27 19.46
N GLN A 245 6.19 11.17 19.45
CA GLN A 245 7.10 12.31 19.63
C GLN A 245 7.02 13.30 18.46
N GLY A 246 6.96 12.80 17.24
CA GLY A 246 6.85 13.65 16.05
C GLY A 246 5.52 14.39 15.98
N MET A 247 4.42 13.71 16.27
CA MET A 247 3.10 14.31 16.32
C MET A 247 2.97 15.34 17.44
N GLU A 248 3.44 15.03 18.66
CA GLU A 248 3.47 15.97 19.77
C GLU A 248 4.20 17.26 19.40
N LYS A 249 5.40 17.14 18.81
CA LYS A 249 6.18 18.28 18.32
C LYS A 249 5.39 19.13 17.33
N HIS A 250 4.82 18.51 16.28
CA HIS A 250 4.05 19.23 15.28
C HIS A 250 2.78 19.86 15.85
N LEU A 251 2.10 19.19 16.78
CA LEU A 251 0.94 19.76 17.46
C LEU A 251 1.31 21.00 18.30
N ARG A 252 2.48 21.01 18.94
CA ARG A 252 2.91 22.14 19.77
C ARG A 252 3.49 23.30 18.95
N GLU A 253 4.31 23.01 17.94
CA GLU A 253 5.20 23.99 17.33
C GLU A 253 4.74 24.46 15.94
N ASP A 254 3.99 23.65 15.16
CA ASP A 254 3.69 24.01 13.78
C ASP A 254 2.67 25.16 13.70
N ALA A 255 3.11 26.29 13.16
CA ALA A 255 2.29 27.48 12.97
C ALA A 255 1.59 27.58 11.62
N ARG A 256 1.89 26.67 10.68
CA ARG A 256 1.28 26.65 9.36
C ARG A 256 -0.21 26.37 9.43
N ASP A 257 -0.95 26.88 8.46
CA ASP A 257 -2.36 26.48 8.28
C ASP A 257 -2.48 24.98 8.06
N PRO A 258 -3.28 24.24 8.87
CA PRO A 258 -3.34 22.78 8.79
C PRO A 258 -3.86 22.27 7.44
N ALA A 259 -4.83 22.98 6.83
CA ALA A 259 -5.38 22.58 5.54
C ALA A 259 -4.35 22.77 4.41
N ALA A 260 -3.59 23.86 4.45
CA ALA A 260 -2.52 24.11 3.47
C ALA A 260 -1.39 23.08 3.62
N LEU A 261 -0.98 22.77 4.86
CA LEU A 261 0.03 21.74 5.12
C LEU A 261 -0.43 20.37 4.64
N ARG A 262 -1.67 19.99 4.93
CA ARG A 262 -2.25 18.74 4.44
C ARG A 262 -2.23 18.68 2.92
N ALA A 263 -2.69 19.73 2.23
CA ALA A 263 -2.68 19.80 0.78
C ALA A 263 -1.27 19.66 0.19
N GLU A 264 -0.25 20.27 0.81
CA GLU A 264 1.16 20.12 0.44
C GLU A 264 1.62 18.65 0.57
N LEU A 265 1.27 18.00 1.68
CA LEU A 265 1.66 16.62 1.96
C LEU A 265 0.86 15.58 1.15
N GLU A 266 -0.30 15.96 0.61
CA GLU A 266 -1.07 15.17 -0.37
C GLU A 266 -0.59 15.39 -1.80
N ALA A 267 0.03 16.55 -2.09
CA ALA A 267 0.48 16.87 -3.43
C ALA A 267 1.54 15.88 -3.92
N VAL A 268 1.25 15.25 -5.03
CA VAL A 268 2.19 14.41 -5.76
C VAL A 268 2.58 15.15 -7.02
N LYS A 269 3.89 15.35 -7.24
CA LYS A 269 4.34 15.90 -8.50
C LYS A 269 3.94 14.93 -9.61
N GLU A 270 2.93 15.30 -10.37
CA GLU A 270 2.66 14.61 -11.63
C GLU A 270 3.86 14.88 -12.55
N LYS A 271 4.76 13.90 -12.63
CA LYS A 271 5.69 13.89 -13.75
C LYS A 271 4.82 13.63 -14.97
N SER A 272 4.56 14.64 -15.74
CA SER A 272 4.20 14.46 -17.14
C SER A 272 5.35 13.67 -17.78
N SER A 273 5.31 12.36 -17.66
CA SER A 273 6.25 11.50 -18.33
C SER A 273 5.73 11.31 -19.74
N PHE A 274 6.07 12.27 -20.61
CA PHE A 274 5.95 12.01 -22.03
C PHE A 274 6.72 10.70 -22.31
N PRO A 275 6.11 9.69 -22.94
CA PRO A 275 6.66 8.33 -22.99
C PRO A 275 7.78 8.22 -24.01
N TRP A 276 8.82 9.05 -23.85
CA TRP A 276 9.96 9.15 -24.78
C TRP A 276 10.58 7.79 -25.07
N PHE A 277 10.76 6.98 -24.03
CA PHE A 277 11.37 5.67 -24.21
C PHE A 277 10.54 4.78 -25.15
N THR A 278 9.22 4.71 -24.94
CA THR A 278 8.33 3.90 -25.79
C THR A 278 8.27 4.43 -27.20
N LEU A 279 8.24 5.76 -27.36
CA LEU A 279 8.23 6.39 -28.68
C LEU A 279 9.57 6.19 -29.42
N LEU A 280 10.71 6.29 -28.72
CA LEU A 280 12.01 6.00 -29.28
C LEU A 280 12.13 4.52 -29.65
N LEU A 281 11.63 3.61 -28.81
CA LEU A 281 11.58 2.18 -29.13
C LEU A 281 10.71 1.92 -30.35
N ALA A 282 9.51 2.49 -30.40
CA ALA A 282 8.62 2.37 -31.56
C ALA A 282 9.26 2.92 -32.83
N PHE A 283 9.89 4.11 -32.75
CA PHE A 283 10.62 4.70 -33.86
C PHE A 283 11.78 3.82 -34.33
N PHE A 284 12.56 3.27 -33.40
CA PHE A 284 13.67 2.37 -33.72
C PHE A 284 13.18 1.08 -34.40
N VAL A 285 12.15 0.43 -33.87
CA VAL A 285 11.61 -0.84 -34.42
C VAL A 285 10.96 -0.59 -35.79
N LEU A 286 10.07 0.39 -35.88
CA LEU A 286 9.39 0.72 -37.15
C LEU A 286 10.36 1.26 -38.19
N GLY A 287 11.34 2.07 -37.78
CA GLY A 287 12.42 2.55 -38.64
C GLY A 287 13.31 1.42 -39.15
N GLY A 288 13.61 0.44 -38.28
CA GLY A 288 14.34 -0.78 -38.68
C GLY A 288 13.59 -1.60 -39.73
N PHE A 289 12.28 -1.77 -39.58
CA PHE A 289 11.46 -2.41 -40.60
C PHE A 289 11.47 -1.63 -41.91
N ALA A 290 11.22 -0.33 -41.86
CA ALA A 290 11.24 0.52 -43.06
C ALA A 290 12.59 0.47 -43.78
N TRP A 291 13.70 0.52 -43.03
CA TRP A 291 15.05 0.40 -43.56
C TRP A 291 15.29 -0.97 -44.23
N GLY A 292 14.86 -2.07 -43.58
CA GLY A 292 14.96 -3.41 -44.11
C GLY A 292 14.22 -3.56 -45.45
N PHE A 293 12.99 -3.04 -45.54
CA PHE A 293 12.22 -3.03 -46.79
C PHE A 293 12.85 -2.15 -47.86
N TRP A 294 13.40 -0.99 -47.47
CA TRP A 294 14.01 -0.07 -48.41
C TRP A 294 15.31 -0.63 -49.03
N ARG A 295 16.18 -1.23 -48.19
CA ARG A 295 17.51 -1.67 -48.63
C ARG A 295 17.54 -3.11 -49.15
N GLY A 296 16.75 -4.01 -48.57
CA GLY A 296 16.73 -5.45 -48.88
C GLY A 296 15.41 -5.95 -49.49
N GLY A 297 14.50 -5.03 -49.80
CA GLY A 297 13.21 -5.40 -50.40
C GLY A 297 12.27 -6.14 -49.44
N ALA A 298 11.27 -6.79 -50.04
CA ALA A 298 10.25 -7.49 -49.26
C ALA A 298 10.81 -8.72 -48.51
N GLU A 299 11.89 -9.32 -48.99
CA GLU A 299 12.53 -10.48 -48.35
C GLU A 299 13.14 -10.09 -47.00
N VAL A 300 14.08 -9.15 -46.97
CA VAL A 300 14.75 -8.70 -45.72
C VAL A 300 13.77 -8.03 -44.77
N GLY A 301 12.93 -7.13 -45.30
CA GLY A 301 11.92 -6.44 -44.46
C GLY A 301 10.92 -7.42 -43.88
N GLY A 302 10.47 -8.41 -44.63
CA GLY A 302 9.58 -9.46 -44.17
C GLY A 302 10.20 -10.39 -43.14
N GLU A 303 11.46 -10.76 -43.29
CA GLU A 303 12.22 -11.53 -42.30
C GLU A 303 12.32 -10.77 -40.96
N LEU A 304 12.68 -9.48 -40.97
CA LEU A 304 12.77 -8.66 -39.74
C LEU A 304 11.45 -8.58 -39.00
N VAL A 305 10.34 -8.39 -39.72
CA VAL A 305 9.00 -8.37 -39.10
C VAL A 305 8.64 -9.73 -38.52
N LEU A 306 8.89 -10.79 -39.27
CA LEU A 306 8.60 -12.17 -38.84
C LEU A 306 9.42 -12.51 -37.59
N GLU A 307 10.71 -12.23 -37.60
CA GLU A 307 11.59 -12.46 -36.46
C GLU A 307 11.14 -11.68 -35.21
N TRP A 308 10.80 -10.41 -35.38
CA TRP A 308 10.27 -9.61 -34.29
C TRP A 308 9.00 -10.23 -33.69
N VAL A 309 8.04 -10.61 -34.53
CA VAL A 309 6.79 -11.24 -34.11
C VAL A 309 7.03 -12.56 -33.41
N LEU A 310 7.87 -13.43 -33.98
CA LEU A 310 8.16 -14.74 -33.43
C LEU A 310 8.92 -14.62 -32.07
N VAL A 311 9.94 -13.78 -31.97
CA VAL A 311 10.74 -13.63 -30.75
C VAL A 311 9.93 -13.02 -29.64
N THR A 312 9.30 -11.87 -29.87
CA THR A 312 8.52 -11.18 -28.85
C THR A 312 7.26 -11.95 -28.48
N GLY A 313 6.55 -12.49 -29.47
CA GLY A 313 5.32 -13.27 -29.27
C GLY A 313 5.59 -14.55 -28.51
N THR A 314 6.63 -15.32 -28.91
CA THR A 314 6.96 -16.60 -28.26
C THR A 314 7.40 -16.37 -26.80
N LEU A 315 8.26 -15.38 -26.53
CA LEU A 315 8.72 -15.12 -25.15
C LEU A 315 7.60 -14.57 -24.27
N GLY A 316 6.70 -13.74 -24.82
CA GLY A 316 5.48 -13.33 -24.11
C GLY A 316 4.56 -14.50 -23.80
N ALA A 317 4.34 -15.39 -24.78
CA ALA A 317 3.54 -16.60 -24.61
C ALA A 317 4.16 -17.58 -23.60
N ILE A 318 5.49 -17.75 -23.60
CA ILE A 318 6.20 -18.54 -22.59
C ILE A 318 5.98 -17.95 -21.19
N GLY A 319 6.07 -16.63 -21.03
CA GLY A 319 5.78 -15.97 -19.76
C GLY A 319 4.36 -16.28 -19.27
N CYS A 320 3.36 -16.20 -20.16
CA CYS A 320 1.99 -16.57 -19.86
C CYS A 320 1.83 -18.06 -19.50
N LEU A 321 2.51 -18.95 -20.22
CA LEU A 321 2.53 -20.38 -19.94
C LEU A 321 3.12 -20.70 -18.57
N LEU A 322 4.23 -20.07 -18.20
CA LEU A 322 4.85 -20.20 -16.88
C LEU A 322 3.94 -19.71 -15.76
N ALA A 323 3.10 -18.72 -16.01
CA ALA A 323 2.05 -18.30 -15.08
C ALA A 323 0.91 -19.34 -14.94
N GLY A 324 0.91 -20.42 -15.72
CA GLY A 324 -0.21 -21.36 -15.80
C GLY A 324 -1.43 -20.76 -16.51
N GLY A 325 -1.21 -19.86 -17.47
CA GLY A 325 -2.26 -19.16 -18.22
C GLY A 325 -3.14 -20.12 -19.05
N HIS A 326 -4.40 -19.73 -19.24
CA HIS A 326 -5.32 -20.46 -20.11
C HIS A 326 -4.83 -20.43 -21.58
N PRO A 327 -5.08 -21.43 -22.41
CA PRO A 327 -4.66 -21.42 -23.81
C PRO A 327 -5.04 -20.16 -24.61
N LEU A 328 -6.23 -19.60 -24.36
CA LEU A 328 -6.64 -18.33 -24.96
C LEU A 328 -5.78 -17.15 -24.48
N SER A 329 -5.39 -17.14 -23.21
CA SER A 329 -4.49 -16.11 -22.65
C SER A 329 -3.09 -16.23 -23.25
N ILE A 330 -2.60 -17.46 -23.47
CA ILE A 330 -1.30 -17.72 -24.12
C ILE A 330 -1.33 -17.24 -25.57
N LEU A 331 -2.39 -17.55 -26.31
CA LEU A 331 -2.58 -17.07 -27.68
C LEU A 331 -2.64 -15.53 -27.71
N THR A 332 -3.39 -14.93 -26.77
CA THR A 332 -3.47 -13.46 -26.64
C THR A 332 -2.09 -12.87 -26.35
N ALA A 333 -1.31 -13.48 -25.45
CA ALA A 333 0.05 -13.06 -25.15
C ALA A 333 0.94 -13.09 -26.39
N PHE A 334 0.86 -14.17 -27.19
CA PHE A 334 1.62 -14.30 -28.44
C PHE A 334 1.31 -13.18 -29.43
N VAL A 335 0.02 -12.89 -29.64
CA VAL A 335 -0.42 -11.89 -30.64
C VAL A 335 -0.19 -10.45 -30.12
N ALA A 336 -0.37 -10.21 -28.83
CA ALA A 336 -0.25 -8.88 -28.26
C ALA A 336 1.21 -8.43 -28.02
N SER A 337 2.10 -9.35 -27.65
CA SER A 337 3.48 -9.03 -27.28
C SER A 337 4.31 -8.32 -28.36
N PRO A 338 4.13 -8.57 -29.66
CA PRO A 338 4.83 -7.81 -30.70
C PRO A 338 4.41 -6.34 -30.82
N VAL A 339 3.16 -6.03 -30.47
CA VAL A 339 2.53 -4.73 -30.69
C VAL A 339 2.56 -3.85 -29.45
N THR A 340 2.32 -4.43 -28.27
CA THR A 340 2.16 -3.67 -27.02
C THR A 340 3.40 -2.87 -26.60
N PRO A 341 4.66 -3.31 -26.83
CA PRO A 341 5.85 -2.49 -26.53
C PRO A 341 5.95 -1.20 -27.35
N LEU A 342 5.25 -1.16 -28.48
CA LEU A 342 5.19 0.00 -29.37
C LEU A 342 4.09 1.00 -28.97
N HIS A 343 3.24 0.64 -27.99
CA HIS A 343 2.12 1.46 -27.54
C HIS A 343 2.38 2.00 -26.12
N PRO A 344 2.36 3.33 -25.94
CA PRO A 344 2.80 3.95 -24.68
C PRO A 344 1.89 3.68 -23.48
N ALA A 345 0.62 3.29 -23.70
CA ALA A 345 -0.36 3.14 -22.64
C ALA A 345 -0.68 1.67 -22.29
N LEU A 346 -0.10 0.68 -22.99
CA LEU A 346 -0.42 -0.72 -22.78
C LEU A 346 0.79 -1.51 -22.32
N ALA A 347 0.73 -2.08 -21.12
CA ALA A 347 1.68 -3.10 -20.70
C ALA A 347 1.33 -4.43 -21.42
N SER A 348 2.35 -5.17 -21.87
CA SER A 348 2.18 -6.38 -22.69
C SER A 348 1.31 -7.45 -22.02
N GLY A 349 1.46 -7.62 -20.70
CA GLY A 349 0.66 -8.59 -19.94
C GLY A 349 -0.79 -8.17 -19.67
N THR A 350 -1.19 -6.92 -19.97
CA THR A 350 -2.55 -6.46 -19.65
C THR A 350 -3.60 -7.23 -20.43
N LEU A 351 -3.41 -7.42 -21.73
CA LEU A 351 -4.39 -8.08 -22.58
C LEU A 351 -4.53 -9.56 -22.24
N SER A 352 -3.42 -10.26 -22.02
CA SER A 352 -3.45 -11.68 -21.62
C SER A 352 -4.07 -11.87 -20.24
N ALA A 353 -3.78 -10.97 -19.27
CA ALA A 353 -4.37 -11.00 -17.94
C ALA A 353 -5.88 -10.70 -17.94
N LEU A 354 -6.33 -9.80 -18.80
CA LEU A 354 -7.77 -9.53 -18.99
C LEU A 354 -8.51 -10.76 -19.53
N VAL A 355 -7.92 -11.46 -20.53
CA VAL A 355 -8.47 -12.71 -21.04
C VAL A 355 -8.45 -13.79 -19.96
N GLU A 356 -7.37 -13.88 -19.17
CA GLU A 356 -7.28 -14.83 -18.06
C GLU A 356 -8.38 -14.59 -17.02
N ALA A 357 -8.58 -13.32 -16.62
CA ALA A 357 -9.64 -12.94 -15.71
C ALA A 357 -11.03 -13.23 -16.27
N TRP A 358 -11.24 -12.97 -17.58
CA TRP A 358 -12.52 -13.23 -18.24
C TRP A 358 -12.85 -14.72 -18.34
N VAL A 359 -11.86 -15.55 -18.66
CA VAL A 359 -12.07 -17.00 -18.83
C VAL A 359 -12.21 -17.72 -17.50
N ARG A 360 -11.33 -17.41 -16.54
CA ARG A 360 -11.31 -18.13 -15.25
C ARG A 360 -12.23 -17.55 -14.20
N LYS A 361 -12.75 -16.35 -14.41
CA LYS A 361 -13.74 -15.68 -13.57
C LYS A 361 -13.40 -15.81 -12.07
N PRO A 362 -12.44 -15.05 -11.56
CA PRO A 362 -12.12 -15.05 -10.13
C PRO A 362 -13.40 -14.91 -9.30
N THR A 363 -13.56 -15.77 -8.32
CA THR A 363 -14.74 -15.83 -7.45
C THR A 363 -14.52 -15.06 -6.16
N TYR A 364 -15.61 -14.77 -5.45
CA TYR A 364 -15.56 -14.23 -4.09
C TYR A 364 -14.62 -15.04 -3.18
N ALA A 365 -14.69 -16.38 -3.24
CA ALA A 365 -13.82 -17.25 -2.45
C ALA A 365 -12.33 -17.07 -2.80
N ASP A 366 -11.99 -16.86 -4.08
CA ASP A 366 -10.60 -16.60 -4.49
C ASP A 366 -10.07 -15.27 -3.89
N PHE A 367 -10.92 -14.24 -3.77
CA PHE A 367 -10.53 -12.98 -3.13
C PHE A 367 -10.37 -13.13 -1.63
N MET A 368 -11.27 -13.85 -0.96
CA MET A 368 -11.18 -14.09 0.48
C MET A 368 -9.94 -14.92 0.84
N ALA A 369 -9.64 -15.97 0.07
CA ALA A 369 -8.47 -16.81 0.27
C ALA A 369 -7.16 -16.15 -0.19
N LEU A 370 -7.22 -15.02 -0.92
CA LEU A 370 -6.07 -14.43 -1.58
C LEU A 370 -4.91 -14.14 -0.63
N ARG A 371 -5.20 -13.55 0.54
CA ARG A 371 -4.18 -13.20 1.55
C ARG A 371 -3.45 -14.42 2.08
N ASP A 372 -4.16 -15.51 2.28
CA ASP A 372 -3.61 -16.76 2.80
C ASP A 372 -2.86 -17.53 1.69
N ASP A 373 -3.44 -17.61 0.51
CA ASP A 373 -2.86 -18.32 -0.61
C ASP A 373 -1.51 -17.71 -1.05
N VAL A 374 -1.37 -16.37 -1.11
CA VAL A 374 -0.13 -15.72 -1.56
C VAL A 374 1.03 -15.81 -0.57
N GLN A 375 0.83 -16.31 0.62
CA GLN A 375 1.90 -16.61 1.58
C GLN A 375 2.78 -17.77 1.12
N SER A 376 2.28 -18.62 0.23
CA SER A 376 3.03 -19.74 -0.32
C SER A 376 3.27 -19.58 -1.82
N VAL A 377 4.43 -20.03 -2.30
CA VAL A 377 4.76 -19.99 -3.73
C VAL A 377 3.70 -20.72 -4.55
N LYS A 378 3.24 -21.89 -4.11
CA LYS A 378 2.21 -22.67 -4.81
C LYS A 378 0.84 -21.95 -4.83
N GLY A 379 0.53 -21.18 -3.83
CA GLY A 379 -0.73 -20.44 -3.74
C GLY A 379 -0.89 -19.39 -4.84
N TRP A 380 0.20 -18.82 -5.34
CA TRP A 380 0.18 -17.89 -6.48
C TRP A 380 -0.36 -18.54 -7.76
N TRP A 381 -0.09 -19.82 -7.97
CA TRP A 381 -0.64 -20.56 -9.11
C TRP A 381 -2.02 -21.15 -8.84
N ARG A 382 -2.38 -21.40 -7.59
CA ARG A 382 -3.64 -22.00 -7.19
C ARG A 382 -4.78 -21.00 -7.17
N ASN A 383 -4.56 -19.83 -6.60
CA ASN A 383 -5.55 -18.76 -6.51
C ASN A 383 -5.74 -18.08 -7.87
N ARG A 384 -6.99 -17.91 -8.32
CA ARG A 384 -7.28 -17.36 -9.65
C ARG A 384 -6.92 -15.89 -9.79
N VAL A 385 -7.08 -15.09 -8.70
CA VAL A 385 -6.67 -13.67 -8.67
C VAL A 385 -5.15 -13.56 -8.77
N ALA A 386 -4.42 -14.27 -7.90
CA ALA A 386 -2.96 -14.27 -7.89
C ALA A 386 -2.38 -14.75 -9.23
N ARG A 387 -2.97 -15.79 -9.82
CA ARG A 387 -2.56 -16.30 -11.14
C ARG A 387 -2.76 -15.26 -12.25
N THR A 388 -3.85 -14.48 -12.20
CA THR A 388 -4.07 -13.39 -13.15
C THR A 388 -2.97 -12.32 -13.04
N LEU A 389 -2.52 -12.02 -11.82
CA LEU A 389 -1.38 -11.11 -11.58
C LEU A 389 -0.07 -11.73 -12.11
N LEU A 390 0.19 -13.00 -11.84
CA LEU A 390 1.35 -13.71 -12.40
C LEU A 390 1.34 -13.67 -13.94
N ASN A 391 0.18 -13.89 -14.55
CA ASN A 391 0.04 -13.80 -15.99
C ASN A 391 0.47 -12.42 -16.50
N PHE A 392 -0.02 -11.34 -15.87
CA PHE A 392 0.38 -9.98 -16.21
C PHE A 392 1.90 -9.79 -16.13
N PHE A 393 2.51 -10.16 -14.99
CA PHE A 393 3.94 -9.93 -14.76
C PHE A 393 4.83 -10.79 -15.64
N LEU A 394 4.59 -12.10 -15.70
CA LEU A 394 5.45 -13.01 -16.44
C LEU A 394 5.32 -12.81 -17.96
N THR A 395 4.12 -12.48 -18.47
CA THR A 395 3.95 -12.09 -19.88
C THR A 395 4.69 -10.79 -20.19
N SER A 396 4.58 -9.78 -19.34
CA SER A 396 5.29 -8.50 -19.52
C SER A 396 6.80 -8.70 -19.50
N PHE A 397 7.30 -9.51 -18.57
CA PHE A 397 8.73 -9.83 -18.44
C PHE A 397 9.24 -10.61 -19.66
N GLY A 398 8.51 -11.64 -20.09
CA GLY A 398 8.84 -12.40 -21.29
C GLY A 398 8.88 -11.51 -22.54
N THR A 399 7.89 -10.62 -22.68
CA THR A 399 7.87 -9.64 -23.78
C THR A 399 9.07 -8.68 -23.70
N ALA A 400 9.43 -8.19 -22.52
CA ALA A 400 10.60 -7.31 -22.37
C ALA A 400 11.89 -8.01 -22.82
N ILE A 401 12.09 -9.28 -22.43
CA ILE A 401 13.22 -10.09 -22.95
C ILE A 401 13.14 -10.21 -24.46
N GLY A 402 11.94 -10.44 -25.01
CA GLY A 402 11.71 -10.53 -26.45
C GLY A 402 12.07 -9.27 -27.21
N VAL A 403 11.74 -8.11 -26.65
CA VAL A 403 12.10 -6.79 -27.21
C VAL A 403 13.62 -6.63 -27.29
N TRP A 404 14.34 -6.97 -26.22
CA TRP A 404 15.80 -6.91 -26.23
C TRP A 404 16.43 -7.89 -27.21
N ALA A 405 15.97 -9.13 -27.24
CA ALA A 405 16.49 -10.16 -28.14
C ALA A 405 16.19 -9.84 -29.61
N GLY A 406 14.94 -9.47 -29.91
CA GLY A 406 14.51 -9.09 -31.26
C GLY A 406 15.20 -7.81 -31.76
N GLY A 407 15.34 -6.80 -30.89
CA GLY A 407 16.06 -5.58 -31.19
C GLY A 407 17.54 -5.80 -31.47
N ALA A 408 18.24 -6.63 -30.67
CA ALA A 408 19.64 -6.98 -30.89
C ALA A 408 19.84 -7.72 -32.25
N LYS A 409 18.93 -8.64 -32.55
CA LYS A 409 18.97 -9.37 -33.82
C LYS A 409 18.71 -8.45 -35.02
N MET A 410 17.73 -7.54 -34.90
CA MET A 410 17.47 -6.50 -35.91
C MET A 410 18.71 -5.65 -36.20
N ILE A 411 19.39 -5.15 -35.13
CA ILE A 411 20.63 -4.38 -35.26
C ILE A 411 21.69 -5.21 -36.08
N LYS A 412 21.87 -6.49 -35.69
CA LYS A 412 22.84 -7.37 -36.37
C LYS A 412 22.52 -7.53 -37.84
N THR A 413 21.26 -7.75 -38.20
CA THR A 413 20.85 -7.88 -39.63
C THR A 413 20.99 -6.58 -40.41
N LEU A 414 20.81 -5.40 -39.75
CA LEU A 414 20.94 -4.09 -40.39
C LEU A 414 22.40 -3.66 -40.60
N LEU A 415 23.31 -4.11 -39.72
CA LEU A 415 24.74 -3.75 -39.77
C LEU A 415 25.59 -4.73 -40.64
N GLY A 416 25.09 -5.94 -40.84
CA GLY A 416 25.86 -6.96 -41.47
C GLY A 416 25.72 -7.68 -42.47
#